data_d5f0d969cd0dced97a9e551a5ae83774
#
_entry.id   d5f0d969cd0dced97a9e551a5ae83774
#
_cell.length_a   1.000
_cell.length_b   1.000
_cell.length_c   1.000
_cell.angle_alpha   90.00
_cell.angle_beta   90.00
_cell.angle_gamma   90.00
#
_symmetry.space_group_name_H-M   'P 1'
#
loop_
_entity.id
_entity.type
_entity.pdbx_description
1 polymer ?
#
loop_
_entity_poly.entity_id
_entity_poly.type
_entity_poly.pdbx_seq_one_letter_code
_entity_poly.pdbx_strand_id
1 'polypeptide(L)'
;MMSQSPRNFSRRDLFRGLVARGKAAYHEVDDQPQRTIPRPPGALAEATFRRLCDGCGLCVEACPSSVIQLTGQWPELCLDYNHCQLCTQCAQVCPTGALLPATKTELLPTFAYQCHNRLLGYCELCIEQCPTQAIQCEPNQQPVVNEDLCNGCGECRPICPANAIEWQFRKSTEK
;
A
#
# COMPACT_ATOMS: atom_id res chain seq x y z
N MET A 1 28.94 -3.46 -57.80
CA MET A 1 28.59 -2.15 -57.25
C MET A 1 27.06 -2.16 -57.04
N MET A 2 26.62 -2.43 -55.82
CA MET A 2 25.19 -2.38 -55.46
C MET A 2 24.90 -1.06 -54.72
N SER A 3 24.14 -0.18 -55.41
CA SER A 3 23.71 1.10 -54.87
C SER A 3 22.60 0.90 -53.85
N GLN A 4 22.86 1.25 -52.58
CA GLN A 4 21.81 1.32 -51.56
C GLN A 4 21.10 2.66 -51.63
N SER A 5 19.82 2.60 -51.99
CA SER A 5 18.94 3.77 -52.03
C SER A 5 18.64 4.23 -50.58
N PRO A 6 18.66 5.54 -50.28
CA PRO A 6 18.32 6.06 -48.95
C PRO A 6 16.83 5.86 -48.64
N ARG A 7 16.51 5.23 -47.53
CA ARG A 7 15.12 5.08 -47.04
C ARG A 7 14.58 6.44 -46.61
N ASN A 8 13.65 6.98 -47.38
CA ASN A 8 12.90 8.17 -46.98
C ASN A 8 12.03 7.87 -45.76
N PHE A 9 12.45 8.34 -44.60
CA PHE A 9 11.64 8.33 -43.40
C PHE A 9 10.52 9.38 -43.53
N SER A 10 9.29 8.94 -43.66
CA SER A 10 8.10 9.79 -43.64
C SER A 10 7.84 10.33 -42.22
N ARG A 11 7.35 11.58 -42.12
CA ARG A 11 6.90 12.18 -40.86
C ARG A 11 5.85 11.28 -40.15
N ARG A 12 5.05 10.51 -40.91
CA ARG A 12 4.10 9.52 -40.36
C ARG A 12 4.79 8.33 -39.69
N ASP A 13 5.95 7.93 -40.18
CA ASP A 13 6.69 6.78 -39.55
C ASP A 13 7.36 7.20 -38.24
N LEU A 14 7.77 8.45 -38.13
CA LEU A 14 8.24 9.04 -36.88
C LEU A 14 7.13 9.08 -35.81
N PHE A 15 5.92 9.52 -36.16
CA PHE A 15 4.80 9.53 -35.22
C PHE A 15 4.35 8.13 -34.82
N ARG A 16 4.31 7.16 -35.75
CA ARG A 16 4.01 5.76 -35.43
C ARG A 16 5.06 5.14 -34.50
N GLY A 17 6.33 5.45 -34.68
CA GLY A 17 7.41 5.00 -33.81
C GLY A 17 7.33 5.61 -32.40
N LEU A 18 6.93 6.89 -32.27
CA LEU A 18 6.72 7.54 -30.97
C LEU A 18 5.52 6.96 -30.21
N VAL A 19 4.41 6.74 -30.91
CA VAL A 19 3.20 6.13 -30.33
C VAL A 19 3.44 4.69 -29.91
N ALA A 20 4.18 3.92 -30.72
CA ALA A 20 4.55 2.55 -30.39
C ALA A 20 5.47 2.47 -29.16
N ARG A 21 6.46 3.38 -29.06
CA ARG A 21 7.34 3.49 -27.88
C ARG A 21 6.59 3.98 -26.65
N GLY A 22 5.63 4.92 -26.80
CA GLY A 22 4.76 5.35 -25.72
C GLY A 22 3.88 4.22 -25.19
N LYS A 23 3.31 3.39 -26.07
CA LYS A 23 2.54 2.20 -25.69
C LYS A 23 3.40 1.12 -25.03
N ALA A 24 4.61 0.87 -25.51
CA ALA A 24 5.54 -0.08 -24.89
C ALA A 24 5.96 0.39 -23.49
N ALA A 25 6.27 1.68 -23.31
CA ALA A 25 6.58 2.25 -22.01
C ALA A 25 5.36 2.21 -21.04
N TYR A 26 4.14 2.33 -21.57
CA TYR A 26 2.92 2.22 -20.78
C TYR A 26 2.65 0.77 -20.34
N HIS A 27 2.96 -0.24 -21.17
CA HIS A 27 2.83 -1.66 -20.82
C HIS A 27 3.93 -2.12 -19.86
N GLU A 28 5.12 -1.52 -19.85
CA GLU A 28 6.16 -1.83 -18.84
C GLU A 28 5.80 -1.36 -17.43
N VAL A 29 4.86 -0.41 -17.29
CA VAL A 29 4.36 0.05 -15.97
C VAL A 29 3.40 -0.97 -15.36
N ASP A 30 2.74 -1.79 -16.19
CA ASP A 30 1.71 -2.74 -15.76
C ASP A 30 2.28 -4.10 -15.25
N ASP A 31 3.56 -4.38 -15.54
CA ASP A 31 4.27 -5.59 -15.10
C ASP A 31 5.21 -5.34 -13.89
N GLN A 32 4.93 -4.31 -13.08
CA GLN A 32 5.69 -4.10 -11.85
C GLN A 32 5.29 -5.13 -10.79
N PRO A 33 6.26 -5.81 -10.16
CA PRO A 33 5.97 -6.79 -9.13
C PRO A 33 5.09 -6.16 -8.06
N GLN A 34 3.91 -6.75 -7.86
CA GLN A 34 2.99 -6.30 -6.82
C GLN A 34 3.72 -6.36 -5.48
N ARG A 35 3.54 -5.31 -4.69
CA ARG A 35 4.11 -5.25 -3.35
C ARG A 35 3.54 -6.37 -2.48
N THR A 36 4.43 -7.16 -1.89
CA THR A 36 4.07 -8.26 -0.97
C THR A 36 4.41 -7.92 0.48
N ILE A 37 5.15 -6.85 0.71
CA ILE A 37 5.62 -6.41 2.02
C ILE A 37 5.05 -5.02 2.29
N PRO A 38 4.33 -4.82 3.41
CA PRO A 38 3.78 -3.52 3.75
C PRO A 38 4.87 -2.48 3.94
N ARG A 39 4.79 -1.35 3.26
CA ARG A 39 5.70 -0.22 3.41
C ARG A 39 5.07 0.88 4.26
N PRO A 40 5.86 1.80 4.81
CA PRO A 40 5.32 2.99 5.47
C PRO A 40 4.35 3.73 4.55
N PRO A 41 3.35 4.45 5.10
CA PRO A 41 2.39 5.21 4.30
C PRO A 41 3.08 6.15 3.32
N GLY A 42 2.57 6.23 2.10
CA GLY A 42 3.11 7.09 1.06
C GLY A 42 4.37 6.56 0.37
N ALA A 43 4.77 5.31 0.62
CA ALA A 43 5.86 4.70 -0.13
C ALA A 43 5.52 4.65 -1.63
N LEU A 44 6.46 5.08 -2.46
CA LEU A 44 6.34 5.01 -3.92
C LEU A 44 6.19 3.56 -4.38
N ALA A 45 5.80 3.34 -5.64
CA ALA A 45 5.74 2.00 -6.23
C ALA A 45 7.01 1.20 -5.95
N GLU A 46 6.88 -0.11 -5.66
CA GLU A 46 7.94 -0.92 -5.03
C GLU A 46 9.29 -0.82 -5.76
N ALA A 47 9.31 -0.84 -7.08
CA ALA A 47 10.55 -0.72 -7.86
C ALA A 47 11.22 0.66 -7.67
N THR A 48 10.44 1.73 -7.63
CA THR A 48 10.94 3.10 -7.40
C THR A 48 11.37 3.29 -5.96
N PHE A 49 10.56 2.78 -5.01
CA PHE A 49 10.88 2.81 -3.60
C PHE A 49 12.22 2.15 -3.31
N ARG A 50 12.45 0.93 -3.80
CA ARG A 50 13.72 0.20 -3.61
C ARG A 50 14.93 0.89 -4.23
N ARG A 51 14.72 1.64 -5.30
CA ARG A 51 15.80 2.40 -5.94
C ARG A 51 16.16 3.67 -5.17
N LEU A 52 15.18 4.31 -4.54
CA LEU A 52 15.38 5.57 -3.83
C LEU A 52 15.73 5.38 -2.35
N CYS A 53 15.11 4.40 -1.67
CA CYS A 53 15.34 4.17 -0.26
C CYS A 53 16.75 3.64 -0.01
N ASP A 54 17.53 4.35 0.78
CA ASP A 54 18.90 3.99 1.18
C ASP A 54 18.96 3.19 2.50
N GLY A 55 17.81 2.95 3.15
CA GLY A 55 17.74 2.22 4.41
C GLY A 55 18.25 2.98 5.64
N CYS A 56 18.28 4.31 5.60
CA CYS A 56 18.83 5.16 6.67
C CYS A 56 18.14 5.03 8.04
N GLY A 57 16.92 4.46 8.12
CA GLY A 57 16.20 4.23 9.38
C GLY A 57 15.50 5.45 9.97
N LEU A 58 15.64 6.66 9.43
CA LEU A 58 15.04 7.88 9.97
C LEU A 58 13.52 7.80 10.12
N CYS A 59 12.83 7.11 9.19
CA CYS A 59 11.39 6.90 9.26
C CYS A 59 10.98 5.98 10.42
N VAL A 60 11.86 5.06 10.85
CA VAL A 60 11.65 4.20 12.02
C VAL A 60 11.74 5.03 13.29
N GLU A 61 12.81 5.82 13.43
CA GLU A 61 13.05 6.67 14.60
C GLU A 61 11.97 7.75 14.77
N ALA A 62 11.50 8.31 13.66
CA ALA A 62 10.47 9.35 13.67
C ALA A 62 9.05 8.83 13.92
N CYS A 63 8.82 7.52 13.95
CA CYS A 63 7.47 6.96 14.09
C CYS A 63 7.01 6.98 15.55
N PRO A 64 6.02 7.83 15.94
CA PRO A 64 5.59 7.95 17.33
C PRO A 64 4.89 6.68 17.85
N SER A 65 4.31 5.90 16.95
CA SER A 65 3.65 4.61 17.29
C SER A 65 4.58 3.41 17.19
N SER A 66 5.84 3.59 16.77
CA SER A 66 6.82 2.51 16.57
C SER A 66 6.33 1.35 15.68
N VAL A 67 5.48 1.67 14.69
CA VAL A 67 4.91 0.68 13.75
C VAL A 67 5.73 0.51 12.48
N ILE A 68 6.87 1.16 12.37
CA ILE A 68 7.79 1.00 11.25
C ILE A 68 9.05 0.29 11.77
N GLN A 69 9.44 -0.78 11.10
CA GLN A 69 10.61 -1.59 11.45
C GLN A 69 11.51 -1.73 10.25
N LEU A 70 12.83 -1.87 10.45
CA LEU A 70 13.74 -2.24 9.39
C LEU A 70 13.81 -3.77 9.30
N THR A 71 13.45 -4.30 8.13
CA THR A 71 13.63 -5.72 7.80
C THR A 71 14.65 -5.81 6.67
N GLY A 72 15.85 -6.25 7.01
CA GLY A 72 16.99 -6.14 6.11
C GLY A 72 17.35 -4.69 5.84
N GLN A 73 17.24 -4.25 4.58
CA GLN A 73 17.62 -2.89 4.16
C GLN A 73 16.43 -1.91 4.16
N TRP A 74 15.19 -2.40 4.11
CA TRP A 74 14.04 -1.53 3.86
C TRP A 74 13.05 -1.49 5.02
N PRO A 75 12.42 -0.33 5.27
CA PRO A 75 11.40 -0.19 6.30
C PRO A 75 10.11 -0.92 5.89
N GLU A 76 9.50 -1.55 6.87
CA GLU A 76 8.21 -2.24 6.80
C GLU A 76 7.22 -1.66 7.80
N LEU A 77 5.94 -1.66 7.43
CA LEU A 77 4.84 -1.28 8.32
C LEU A 77 4.32 -2.51 9.04
N CYS A 78 4.45 -2.56 10.37
CA CYS A 78 3.93 -3.62 11.23
C CYS A 78 2.81 -3.06 12.12
N LEU A 79 1.59 -3.55 11.92
CA LEU A 79 0.39 -3.12 12.66
C LEU A 79 -0.13 -4.19 13.63
N ASP A 80 0.72 -5.11 14.06
CA ASP A 80 0.28 -6.22 14.92
C ASP A 80 0.04 -5.80 16.37
N TYR A 81 0.79 -4.84 16.87
CA TYR A 81 0.79 -4.42 18.27
C TYR A 81 0.34 -2.97 18.48
N ASN A 82 0.37 -2.16 17.46
CA ASN A 82 0.01 -0.76 17.52
C ASN A 82 -0.55 -0.31 16.16
N HIS A 83 -0.99 0.95 16.07
CA HIS A 83 -1.63 1.51 14.89
C HIS A 83 -0.84 2.69 14.29
N CYS A 84 -1.04 2.94 13.02
CA CYS A 84 -0.47 4.08 12.33
C CYS A 84 -1.35 5.32 12.52
N GLN A 85 -0.81 6.38 13.11
CA GLN A 85 -1.52 7.65 13.32
C GLN A 85 -1.69 8.48 12.02
N LEU A 86 -1.11 8.04 10.90
CA LEU A 86 -1.10 8.78 9.63
C LEU A 86 -0.56 10.22 9.76
N CYS A 87 0.34 10.43 10.72
CA CYS A 87 0.90 11.74 11.07
C CYS A 87 1.90 12.29 10.05
N THR A 88 2.23 11.54 9.00
CA THR A 88 3.18 11.87 7.91
C THR A 88 4.63 12.12 8.32
N GLN A 89 5.01 11.96 9.59
CA GLN A 89 6.38 12.21 10.05
C GLN A 89 7.43 11.37 9.31
N CYS A 90 7.12 10.10 9.02
CA CYS A 90 8.01 9.23 8.25
C CYS A 90 8.32 9.79 6.84
N ALA A 91 7.36 10.45 6.21
CA ALA A 91 7.55 11.10 4.91
C ALA A 91 8.34 12.42 5.05
N GLN A 92 8.09 13.19 6.12
CA GLN A 92 8.77 14.47 6.34
C GLN A 92 10.28 14.31 6.58
N VAL A 93 10.68 13.22 7.23
CA VAL A 93 12.11 12.96 7.52
C VAL A 93 12.82 12.17 6.43
N CYS A 94 12.13 11.74 5.37
CA CYS A 94 12.70 10.93 4.30
C CYS A 94 13.58 11.79 3.37
N PRO A 95 14.93 11.67 3.40
CA PRO A 95 15.80 12.56 2.65
C PRO A 95 15.81 12.23 1.15
N THR A 96 15.46 11.00 0.79
CA THR A 96 15.49 10.52 -0.60
C THR A 96 14.18 10.71 -1.35
N GLY A 97 13.10 11.12 -0.65
CA GLY A 97 11.77 11.23 -1.23
C GLY A 97 11.13 9.88 -1.61
N ALA A 98 11.65 8.77 -1.07
CA ALA A 98 11.03 7.45 -1.25
C ALA A 98 9.65 7.32 -0.57
N LEU A 99 9.37 8.18 0.40
CA LEU A 99 8.08 8.30 1.10
C LEU A 99 7.48 9.69 0.83
N LEU A 100 6.21 9.73 0.47
CA LEU A 100 5.42 10.95 0.29
C LEU A 100 4.35 11.05 1.38
N PRO A 101 3.86 12.26 1.72
CA PRO A 101 2.74 12.40 2.64
C PRO A 101 1.51 11.62 2.14
N ALA A 102 0.88 10.84 3.04
CA ALA A 102 -0.28 10.03 2.71
C ALA A 102 -1.30 10.03 3.85
N THR A 103 -2.57 9.92 3.50
CA THR A 103 -3.71 9.87 4.42
C THR A 103 -4.26 8.46 4.61
N LYS A 104 -3.71 7.48 3.89
CA LYS A 104 -4.09 6.06 3.95
C LYS A 104 -2.82 5.19 3.86
N THR A 105 -2.90 4.01 4.45
CA THR A 105 -1.93 2.94 4.18
C THR A 105 -2.40 2.09 3.00
N GLU A 106 -1.56 1.18 2.52
CA GLU A 106 -1.93 0.22 1.47
C GLU A 106 -2.65 -1.01 2.02
N LEU A 107 -2.87 -1.07 3.32
CA LEU A 107 -3.46 -2.22 3.98
C LEU A 107 -4.96 -2.05 4.22
N LEU A 108 -5.67 -3.16 4.08
CA LEU A 108 -7.06 -3.33 4.48
C LEU A 108 -7.16 -4.51 5.44
N PRO A 109 -7.96 -4.41 6.52
CA PRO A 109 -8.20 -5.55 7.38
C PRO A 109 -9.14 -6.55 6.68
N THR A 110 -8.84 -7.82 6.88
CA THR A 110 -9.73 -8.96 6.61
C THR A 110 -10.01 -9.69 7.90
N PHE A 111 -11.12 -10.43 7.96
CA PHE A 111 -11.52 -11.11 9.19
C PHE A 111 -11.48 -12.62 8.98
N ALA A 112 -10.74 -13.30 9.83
CA ALA A 112 -10.60 -14.75 9.80
C ALA A 112 -11.80 -15.45 10.46
N TYR A 113 -11.90 -16.77 10.25
CA TYR A 113 -13.02 -17.58 10.73
C TYR A 113 -13.23 -17.52 12.25
N GLN A 114 -12.16 -17.38 13.04
CA GLN A 114 -12.18 -17.32 14.51
C GLN A 114 -12.75 -16.02 15.08
N CYS A 115 -13.29 -15.12 14.27
CA CYS A 115 -13.92 -13.89 14.74
C CYS A 115 -15.02 -14.19 15.77
N HIS A 116 -14.96 -13.56 16.94
CA HIS A 116 -15.92 -13.79 18.02
C HIS A 116 -17.34 -13.34 17.67
N ASN A 117 -17.54 -12.29 16.88
CA ASN A 117 -18.88 -11.94 16.43
C ASN A 117 -19.48 -13.05 15.57
N ARG A 118 -18.69 -13.60 14.65
CA ARG A 118 -19.14 -14.72 13.82
C ARG A 118 -19.49 -15.96 14.65
N LEU A 119 -18.68 -16.29 15.65
CA LEU A 119 -18.86 -17.51 16.44
C LEU A 119 -19.87 -17.36 17.57
N LEU A 120 -19.95 -16.19 18.19
CA LEU A 120 -20.64 -15.94 19.43
C LEU A 120 -21.74 -14.87 19.32
N GLY A 121 -21.73 -14.05 18.27
CA GLY A 121 -22.78 -13.08 17.94
C GLY A 121 -22.75 -11.76 18.70
N TYR A 122 -21.73 -11.45 19.50
CA TYR A 122 -21.76 -10.30 20.40
C TYR A 122 -20.47 -9.41 20.42
N CYS A 123 -19.47 -9.67 19.61
CA CYS A 123 -18.23 -8.90 19.65
C CYS A 123 -18.24 -7.79 18.61
N GLU A 124 -18.16 -6.52 19.06
CA GLU A 124 -18.16 -5.32 18.22
C GLU A 124 -16.91 -4.43 18.42
N LEU A 125 -15.89 -4.90 19.14
CA LEU A 125 -14.72 -4.11 19.54
C LEU A 125 -14.02 -3.41 18.36
N CYS A 126 -13.86 -4.10 17.22
CA CYS A 126 -13.23 -3.51 16.05
C CYS A 126 -14.10 -2.42 15.36
N ILE A 127 -15.41 -2.46 15.55
CA ILE A 127 -16.36 -1.45 15.05
C ILE A 127 -16.25 -0.20 15.92
N GLU A 128 -16.34 -0.38 17.24
CA GLU A 128 -16.26 0.71 18.23
C GLU A 128 -14.93 1.46 18.16
N GLN A 129 -13.84 0.72 17.96
CA GLN A 129 -12.49 1.28 17.89
C GLN A 129 -12.18 1.95 16.54
N CYS A 130 -12.99 1.73 15.50
CA CYS A 130 -12.67 2.24 14.17
C CYS A 130 -12.86 3.76 14.05
N PRO A 131 -11.80 4.57 13.91
CA PRO A 131 -11.92 6.04 13.90
C PRO A 131 -12.64 6.58 12.67
N THR A 132 -12.69 5.80 11.59
CA THR A 132 -13.36 6.18 10.34
C THR A 132 -14.73 5.49 10.18
N GLN A 133 -15.16 4.69 11.16
CA GLN A 133 -16.40 3.92 11.12
C GLN A 133 -16.53 3.05 9.84
N ALA A 134 -15.41 2.55 9.38
CA ALA A 134 -15.33 1.76 8.14
C ALA A 134 -15.75 0.30 8.31
N ILE A 135 -15.95 -0.18 9.54
CA ILE A 135 -16.26 -1.58 9.84
C ILE A 135 -17.71 -1.70 10.24
N GLN A 136 -18.43 -2.63 9.64
CA GLN A 136 -19.82 -2.95 9.93
C GLN A 136 -19.98 -4.45 10.15
N CYS A 137 -20.90 -4.85 10.98
CA CYS A 137 -21.14 -6.24 11.29
C CYS A 137 -22.60 -6.49 11.67
N GLU A 138 -23.15 -7.60 11.19
CA GLU A 138 -24.41 -8.16 11.67
C GLU A 138 -24.13 -9.28 12.68
N PRO A 139 -25.03 -9.54 13.64
CA PRO A 139 -24.86 -10.64 14.60
C PRO A 139 -24.61 -11.98 13.90
N ASN A 140 -23.65 -12.76 14.41
CA ASN A 140 -23.23 -14.05 13.87
C ASN A 140 -22.65 -14.01 12.45
N GLN A 141 -22.24 -12.84 11.97
CA GLN A 141 -21.57 -12.69 10.69
C GLN A 141 -20.14 -12.18 10.85
N GLN A 142 -19.33 -12.34 9.81
CA GLN A 142 -18.02 -11.70 9.74
C GLN A 142 -18.20 -10.19 9.54
N PRO A 143 -17.38 -9.35 10.20
CA PRO A 143 -17.36 -7.94 9.89
C PRO A 143 -17.00 -7.67 8.43
N VAL A 144 -17.56 -6.60 7.87
CA VAL A 144 -17.30 -6.13 6.51
C VAL A 144 -16.65 -4.76 6.59
N VAL A 145 -15.69 -4.51 5.71
CA VAL A 145 -14.96 -3.25 5.62
C VAL A 145 -15.44 -2.45 4.43
N ASN A 146 -15.82 -1.19 4.67
CA ASN A 146 -15.96 -0.21 3.61
C ASN A 146 -14.58 0.31 3.24
N GLU A 147 -14.06 -0.09 2.08
CA GLU A 147 -12.71 0.24 1.61
C GLU A 147 -12.51 1.75 1.37
N ASP A 148 -13.56 2.48 1.01
CA ASP A 148 -13.50 3.92 0.76
C ASP A 148 -13.29 4.70 2.05
N LEU A 149 -13.94 4.28 3.14
CA LEU A 149 -13.84 4.89 4.46
C LEU A 149 -12.59 4.43 5.21
N CYS A 150 -12.16 3.19 5.04
CA CYS A 150 -11.01 2.65 5.73
C CYS A 150 -9.74 3.40 5.31
N ASN A 151 -8.95 3.89 6.26
CA ASN A 151 -7.64 4.50 6.02
C ASN A 151 -6.46 3.54 6.25
N GLY A 152 -6.74 2.31 6.72
CA GLY A 152 -5.73 1.30 6.98
C GLY A 152 -4.85 1.61 8.20
N CYS A 153 -5.35 2.38 9.17
CA CYS A 153 -4.58 2.77 10.37
C CYS A 153 -4.17 1.59 11.25
N GLY A 154 -4.97 0.53 11.30
CA GLY A 154 -4.69 -0.68 12.06
C GLY A 154 -5.21 -0.68 13.50
N GLU A 155 -5.98 0.30 13.97
CA GLU A 155 -6.52 0.32 15.33
C GLU A 155 -7.38 -0.89 15.68
N CYS A 156 -8.03 -1.49 14.69
CA CYS A 156 -8.87 -2.67 14.86
C CYS A 156 -8.06 -3.94 15.23
N ARG A 157 -6.79 -4.01 14.87
CA ARG A 157 -5.96 -5.22 15.05
C ARG A 157 -5.60 -5.49 16.51
N PRO A 158 -4.98 -4.55 17.27
CA PRO A 158 -4.59 -4.80 18.66
C PRO A 158 -5.76 -5.06 19.61
N ILE A 159 -6.94 -4.51 19.31
CA ILE A 159 -8.12 -4.68 20.15
C ILE A 159 -8.84 -6.02 19.94
N CYS A 160 -8.50 -6.78 18.91
CA CYS A 160 -9.17 -8.03 18.58
C CYS A 160 -8.72 -9.17 19.50
N PRO A 161 -9.56 -9.66 20.45
CA PRO A 161 -9.18 -10.68 21.40
C PRO A 161 -9.02 -12.07 20.75
N ALA A 162 -9.67 -12.27 19.60
CA ALA A 162 -9.57 -13.50 18.83
C ALA A 162 -8.37 -13.51 17.86
N ASN A 163 -7.62 -12.40 17.79
CA ASN A 163 -6.56 -12.23 16.80
C ASN A 163 -7.00 -12.56 15.36
N ALA A 164 -8.26 -12.25 15.06
CA ALA A 164 -8.94 -12.66 13.82
C ALA A 164 -8.81 -11.64 12.69
N ILE A 165 -7.98 -10.61 12.85
CA ILE A 165 -7.78 -9.59 11.82
C ILE A 165 -6.45 -9.86 11.12
N GLU A 166 -6.51 -9.99 9.80
CA GLU A 166 -5.37 -10.17 8.91
C GLU A 166 -5.29 -8.99 7.94
N TRP A 167 -4.18 -8.87 7.21
CA TRP A 167 -3.97 -7.78 6.28
C TRP A 167 -4.00 -8.26 4.84
N GLN A 168 -4.70 -7.52 4.01
CA GLN A 168 -4.57 -7.61 2.55
C GLN A 168 -4.16 -6.25 1.97
N PHE A 169 -3.49 -6.26 0.83
CA PHE A 169 -3.21 -5.04 0.09
C PHE A 169 -4.46 -4.52 -0.59
N ARG A 170 -4.62 -3.20 -0.63
CA ARG A 170 -5.63 -2.56 -1.46
C ARG A 170 -5.38 -2.93 -2.92
N LYS A 171 -6.44 -3.23 -3.64
CA LYS A 171 -6.35 -3.35 -5.09
C LYS A 171 -6.00 -1.97 -5.67
N SER A 172 -5.00 -1.92 -6.54
CA SER A 172 -4.70 -0.70 -7.29
C SER A 172 -5.94 -0.33 -8.09
N THR A 173 -6.64 0.73 -7.70
CA THR A 173 -7.67 1.31 -8.56
C THR A 173 -6.95 2.05 -9.67
N GLU A 174 -6.83 1.41 -10.82
CA GLU A 174 -6.49 2.12 -12.05
C GLU A 174 -7.52 3.23 -12.29
N LYS A 175 -7.05 4.47 -12.30
CA LYS A 175 -7.79 5.62 -12.85
C LYS A 175 -7.10 6.10 -14.11
#